data_8df80c276bf743689873849338c67277
#
_entry.id   8df80c276bf743689873849338c67277
#
_cell.length_a   1.000
_cell.length_b   1.000
_cell.length_c   1.000
_cell.angle_alpha   90.00
_cell.angle_beta   90.00
_cell.angle_gamma   90.00
#
_symmetry.space_group_name_H-M   'P 1'
#
loop_
_entity.id
_entity.type
_entity.pdbx_description
1 polymer ?
#
loop_
_entity_poly.entity_id
_entity_poly.type
_entity_poly.pdbx_seq_one_letter_code
_entity_poly.pdbx_strand_id
1 'polypeptide(L)'
;MTWFGYAPAQWALFFFLYSFLGWVWESCYVSLRQGRWVNRGFLNGPLLPIYGFGAVAILLFTLPVAANPLLVFLMGMTGATLLEYVTGWTMERLFHVRYWDYSMYRFNLNGYICLPASLCWGAFSLVMLRLIHPVVSGWVAMLAPAAALTAALALSAFFAVDLLVSLRQAVDMRSPAESGIRSDPPATSPGCKSGTRWRPPSPPAALSAASRPPRAACRPFASSAASCSAP
;
A
#
# COMPACT_ATOMS: atom_id res chain seq x y z
N MET A 1 -26.77 -12.78 14.01
CA MET A 1 -26.82 -12.43 12.58
C MET A 1 -25.53 -12.89 11.93
N THR A 2 -25.59 -13.63 10.83
CA THR A 2 -24.42 -14.06 10.05
C THR A 2 -24.52 -13.48 8.65
N TRP A 3 -23.38 -13.03 8.09
CA TRP A 3 -23.28 -12.52 6.72
C TRP A 3 -22.49 -13.53 5.89
N PHE A 4 -23.10 -14.06 4.85
CA PHE A 4 -22.48 -15.10 3.99
C PHE A 4 -21.94 -16.30 4.78
N GLY A 5 -22.66 -16.71 5.84
CA GLY A 5 -22.27 -17.84 6.69
C GLY A 5 -21.29 -17.52 7.83
N TYR A 6 -20.78 -16.28 7.93
CA TYR A 6 -19.81 -15.87 8.96
C TYR A 6 -20.42 -14.87 9.95
N ALA A 7 -20.06 -15.01 11.23
CA ALA A 7 -20.42 -14.07 12.28
C ALA A 7 -19.58 -12.79 12.18
N PRO A 8 -20.03 -11.62 12.70
CA PRO A 8 -19.26 -10.37 12.67
C PRO A 8 -17.85 -10.50 13.28
N ALA A 9 -17.70 -11.27 14.36
CA ALA A 9 -16.37 -11.54 14.95
C ALA A 9 -15.43 -12.27 13.97
N GLN A 10 -15.95 -13.20 13.16
CA GLN A 10 -15.15 -13.90 12.15
C GLN A 10 -14.72 -12.95 11.02
N TRP A 11 -15.59 -12.02 10.60
CA TRP A 11 -15.22 -10.98 9.64
C TRP A 11 -14.10 -10.07 10.16
N ALA A 12 -14.15 -9.70 11.43
CA ALA A 12 -13.07 -8.94 12.05
C ALA A 12 -11.77 -9.76 12.10
N LEU A 13 -11.84 -11.05 12.43
CA LEU A 13 -10.67 -11.94 12.41
C LEU A 13 -10.10 -12.11 10.99
N PHE A 14 -10.92 -12.21 9.96
CA PHE A 14 -10.45 -12.23 8.58
C PHE A 14 -9.69 -10.95 8.24
N PHE A 15 -10.24 -9.79 8.59
CA PHE A 15 -9.55 -8.51 8.40
C PHE A 15 -8.15 -8.52 9.04
N PHE A 16 -8.02 -8.94 10.30
CA PHE A 16 -6.73 -8.95 10.99
C PHE A 16 -5.77 -10.00 10.43
N LEU A 17 -6.25 -11.21 10.13
CA LEU A 17 -5.42 -12.26 9.54
C LEU A 17 -4.88 -11.85 8.17
N TYR A 18 -5.71 -11.28 7.31
CA TYR A 18 -5.24 -10.80 6.00
C TYR A 18 -4.35 -9.58 6.11
N SER A 19 -4.58 -8.69 7.07
CA SER A 19 -3.67 -7.57 7.35
C SER A 19 -2.31 -8.05 7.81
N PHE A 20 -2.26 -9.08 8.64
CA PHE A 20 -1.02 -9.71 9.11
C PHE A 20 -0.30 -10.46 7.98
N LEU A 21 -1.01 -11.28 7.22
CA LEU A 21 -0.43 -12.00 6.06
C LEU A 21 0.13 -11.02 5.02
N GLY A 22 -0.56 -9.93 4.76
CA GLY A 22 -0.09 -8.87 3.87
C GLY A 22 1.17 -8.20 4.40
N TRP A 23 1.24 -7.94 5.71
CA TRP A 23 2.43 -7.40 6.35
C TRP A 23 3.63 -8.36 6.26
N VAL A 24 3.43 -9.65 6.51
CA VAL A 24 4.48 -10.68 6.35
C VAL A 24 4.98 -10.69 4.91
N TRP A 25 4.07 -10.78 3.94
CA TRP A 25 4.42 -10.80 2.53
C TRP A 25 5.24 -9.59 2.11
N GLU A 26 4.76 -8.38 2.40
CA GLU A 26 5.40 -7.15 1.95
C GLU A 26 6.72 -6.90 2.68
N SER A 27 6.77 -7.14 4.00
CA SER A 27 8.01 -6.99 4.78
C SER A 27 9.08 -7.99 4.32
N CYS A 28 8.72 -9.24 4.07
CA CYS A 28 9.64 -10.23 3.52
C CYS A 28 10.14 -9.84 2.12
N TYR A 29 9.22 -9.46 1.22
CA TYR A 29 9.57 -9.08 -0.14
C TYR A 29 10.55 -7.88 -0.18
N VAL A 30 10.26 -6.83 0.58
CA VAL A 30 11.11 -5.64 0.62
C VAL A 30 12.44 -5.93 1.31
N SER A 31 12.43 -6.71 2.41
CA SER A 31 13.65 -7.09 3.13
C SER A 31 14.59 -7.90 2.25
N LEU A 32 14.08 -8.84 1.47
CA LEU A 32 14.87 -9.62 0.50
C LEU A 32 15.49 -8.72 -0.58
N ARG A 33 14.73 -7.72 -1.06
CA ARG A 33 15.26 -6.79 -2.09
C ARG A 33 16.29 -5.82 -1.55
N GLN A 34 16.19 -5.42 -0.28
CA GLN A 34 17.10 -4.44 0.33
C GLN A 34 18.26 -5.07 1.09
N GLY A 35 18.28 -6.40 1.25
CA GLY A 35 19.32 -7.12 2.01
C GLY A 35 19.33 -6.78 3.51
N ARG A 36 18.27 -6.18 4.04
CA ARG A 36 18.10 -5.81 5.45
C ARG A 36 16.65 -5.96 5.87
N TRP A 37 16.41 -6.20 7.15
CA TRP A 37 15.05 -6.24 7.66
C TRP A 37 14.38 -4.86 7.56
N VAL A 38 13.20 -4.82 6.93
CA VAL A 38 12.38 -3.62 6.77
C VAL A 38 10.99 -3.92 7.24
N ASN A 39 10.55 -3.27 8.31
CA ASN A 39 9.15 -3.26 8.71
C ASN A 39 8.37 -2.37 7.74
N ARG A 40 7.40 -2.96 7.03
CA ARG A 40 6.54 -2.21 6.10
C ARG A 40 5.20 -1.96 6.76
N GLY A 41 4.74 -0.73 6.65
CA GLY A 41 3.43 -0.32 7.13
C GLY A 41 3.45 1.06 7.75
N PHE A 42 2.27 1.64 7.82
CA PHE A 42 2.03 2.91 8.52
C PHE A 42 1.94 2.69 10.04
N LEU A 43 1.48 1.51 10.46
CA LEU A 43 1.35 1.14 11.87
C LEU A 43 2.69 0.67 12.45
N ASN A 44 2.84 0.83 13.78
CA ASN A 44 4.00 0.30 14.49
C ASN A 44 3.93 -1.22 14.63
N GLY A 45 2.73 -1.78 14.71
CA GLY A 45 2.48 -3.23 14.78
C GLY A 45 2.55 -3.94 13.43
N PRO A 46 2.52 -5.28 13.45
CA PRO A 46 2.66 -6.12 12.26
C PRO A 46 1.34 -6.25 11.49
N LEU A 47 0.75 -5.12 11.12
CA LEU A 47 -0.52 -5.09 10.38
C LEU A 47 -0.44 -4.11 9.20
N LEU A 48 -0.91 -4.56 8.04
CA LEU A 48 -1.15 -3.71 6.88
C LEU A 48 -2.66 -3.67 6.58
N PRO A 49 -3.37 -2.66 7.08
CA PRO A 49 -4.84 -2.59 6.97
C PRO A 49 -5.36 -2.64 5.55
N ILE A 50 -4.60 -2.12 4.58
CA ILE A 50 -4.98 -2.13 3.17
C ILE A 50 -5.22 -3.56 2.65
N TYR A 51 -4.44 -4.54 3.11
CA TYR A 51 -4.63 -5.94 2.74
C TYR A 51 -5.87 -6.54 3.40
N GLY A 52 -6.15 -6.15 4.65
CA GLY A 52 -7.38 -6.56 5.33
C GLY A 52 -8.62 -6.01 4.66
N PHE A 53 -8.66 -4.70 4.35
CA PHE A 53 -9.77 -4.09 3.62
C PHE A 53 -9.93 -4.68 2.23
N GLY A 54 -8.82 -4.88 1.51
CA GLY A 54 -8.83 -5.50 0.18
C GLY A 54 -9.41 -6.91 0.22
N ALA A 55 -8.96 -7.72 1.16
CA ALA A 55 -9.46 -9.09 1.34
C ALA A 55 -10.94 -9.13 1.69
N VAL A 56 -11.39 -8.33 2.65
CA VAL A 56 -12.81 -8.25 3.03
C VAL A 56 -13.66 -7.78 1.85
N ALA A 57 -13.21 -6.77 1.10
CA ALA A 57 -13.91 -6.31 -0.10
C ALA A 57 -14.04 -7.43 -1.13
N ILE A 58 -12.95 -8.11 -1.48
CA ILE A 58 -12.99 -9.23 -2.43
C ILE A 58 -13.98 -10.31 -1.93
N LEU A 59 -13.92 -10.69 -0.66
CA LEU A 59 -14.82 -11.70 -0.10
C LEU A 59 -16.29 -11.28 -0.17
N LEU A 60 -16.61 -10.02 0.15
CA LEU A 60 -17.98 -9.50 0.08
C LEU A 60 -18.55 -9.57 -1.34
N PHE A 61 -17.73 -9.31 -2.36
CA PHE A 61 -18.15 -9.39 -3.75
C PHE A 61 -18.16 -10.81 -4.31
N THR A 62 -17.32 -11.70 -3.83
CA THR A 62 -17.12 -13.03 -4.44
C THR A 62 -17.85 -14.17 -3.73
N LEU A 63 -18.07 -14.09 -2.42
CA LEU A 63 -18.79 -15.15 -1.67
C LEU A 63 -20.21 -15.40 -2.21
N PRO A 64 -21.02 -14.38 -2.56
CA PRO A 64 -22.36 -14.61 -3.09
C PRO A 64 -22.39 -15.40 -4.40
N VAL A 65 -21.30 -15.35 -5.16
CA VAL A 65 -21.18 -15.95 -6.50
C VAL A 65 -20.13 -17.07 -6.54
N ALA A 66 -19.74 -17.60 -5.39
CA ALA A 66 -18.65 -18.56 -5.23
C ALA A 66 -18.78 -19.83 -6.11
N ALA A 67 -19.99 -20.21 -6.48
CA ALA A 67 -20.24 -21.38 -7.33
C ALA A 67 -19.74 -21.22 -8.78
N ASN A 68 -19.71 -19.99 -9.30
CA ASN A 68 -19.35 -19.72 -10.69
C ASN A 68 -17.99 -18.99 -10.77
N PRO A 69 -16.91 -19.64 -11.29
CA PRO A 69 -15.59 -19.04 -11.37
C PRO A 69 -15.52 -17.74 -12.19
N LEU A 70 -16.32 -17.66 -13.26
CA LEU A 70 -16.35 -16.46 -14.11
C LEU A 70 -16.96 -15.28 -13.34
N LEU A 71 -18.04 -15.51 -12.59
CA LEU A 71 -18.64 -14.48 -11.74
C LEU A 71 -17.70 -14.09 -10.59
N VAL A 72 -16.97 -15.02 -10.01
CA VAL A 72 -15.94 -14.73 -8.99
C VAL A 72 -14.86 -13.81 -9.58
N PHE A 73 -14.39 -14.12 -10.79
CA PHE A 73 -13.41 -13.28 -11.49
C PHE A 73 -13.95 -11.86 -11.72
N LEU A 74 -15.15 -11.74 -12.30
CA LEU A 74 -15.75 -10.45 -12.65
C LEU A 74 -16.10 -9.62 -11.40
N MET A 75 -16.72 -10.23 -10.40
CA MET A 75 -17.10 -9.54 -9.17
C MET A 75 -15.87 -9.15 -8.34
N GLY A 76 -14.88 -10.03 -8.24
CA GLY A 76 -13.62 -9.73 -7.56
C GLY A 76 -12.82 -8.63 -8.27
N MET A 77 -12.75 -8.69 -9.60
CA MET A 77 -12.17 -7.63 -10.42
C MET A 77 -12.85 -6.28 -10.14
N THR A 78 -14.18 -6.25 -10.19
CA THR A 78 -14.95 -5.02 -9.99
C THR A 78 -14.78 -4.48 -8.56
N GLY A 79 -14.91 -5.32 -7.54
CA GLY A 79 -14.81 -4.92 -6.14
C GLY A 79 -13.42 -4.41 -5.79
N ALA A 80 -12.37 -5.12 -6.21
CA ALA A 80 -10.99 -4.70 -5.96
C ALA A 80 -10.61 -3.42 -6.72
N THR A 81 -11.03 -3.30 -7.99
CA THR A 81 -10.78 -2.10 -8.80
C THR A 81 -11.49 -0.87 -8.22
N LEU A 82 -12.73 -1.05 -7.73
CA LEU A 82 -13.45 0.04 -7.06
C LEU A 82 -12.74 0.48 -5.79
N LEU A 83 -12.29 -0.47 -4.96
CA LEU A 83 -11.53 -0.17 -3.75
C LEU A 83 -10.21 0.54 -4.08
N GLU A 84 -9.48 0.08 -5.11
CA GLU A 84 -8.23 0.68 -5.57
C GLU A 84 -8.44 2.12 -6.03
N TYR A 85 -9.50 2.37 -6.81
CA TYR A 85 -9.86 3.71 -7.26
C TYR A 85 -10.19 4.65 -6.09
N VAL A 86 -11.07 4.21 -5.19
CA VAL A 86 -11.48 4.99 -4.01
C VAL A 86 -10.28 5.29 -3.11
N THR A 87 -9.42 4.29 -2.89
CA THR A 87 -8.21 4.47 -2.07
C THR A 87 -7.25 5.47 -2.71
N GLY A 88 -6.95 5.32 -4.00
CA GLY A 88 -6.07 6.23 -4.74
C GLY A 88 -6.59 7.67 -4.74
N TRP A 89 -7.88 7.85 -5.03
CA TRP A 89 -8.53 9.14 -5.00
C TRP A 89 -8.51 9.77 -3.59
N THR A 90 -8.84 9.00 -2.56
CA THR A 90 -8.85 9.47 -1.17
C THR A 90 -7.45 9.89 -0.71
N MET A 91 -6.43 9.08 -1.01
CA MET A 91 -5.04 9.38 -0.65
C MET A 91 -4.55 10.67 -1.32
N GLU A 92 -4.86 10.87 -2.59
CA GLU A 92 -4.48 12.10 -3.28
C GLU A 92 -5.24 13.33 -2.75
N ARG A 93 -6.54 13.19 -2.43
CA ARG A 93 -7.36 14.29 -1.92
C ARG A 93 -7.03 14.70 -0.48
N LEU A 94 -6.80 13.71 0.42
CA LEU A 94 -6.59 13.98 1.84
C LEU A 94 -5.12 14.23 2.18
N PHE A 95 -4.22 13.46 1.56
CA PHE A 95 -2.80 13.48 1.92
C PHE A 95 -1.93 14.13 0.86
N HIS A 96 -2.49 14.50 -0.30
CA HIS A 96 -1.75 15.03 -1.46
C HIS A 96 -0.59 14.13 -1.90
N VAL A 97 -0.72 12.82 -1.69
CA VAL A 97 0.28 11.80 -2.01
C VAL A 97 -0.32 10.78 -2.97
N ARG A 98 0.37 10.56 -4.08
CA ARG A 98 0.04 9.51 -5.04
C ARG A 98 1.00 8.34 -4.82
N TYR A 99 0.49 7.21 -4.32
CA TYR A 99 1.29 6.01 -4.02
C TYR A 99 1.62 5.18 -5.25
N TRP A 100 0.78 5.24 -6.27
CA TRP A 100 0.96 4.60 -7.58
C TRP A 100 0.37 5.47 -8.66
N ASP A 101 0.87 5.31 -9.88
CA ASP A 101 0.41 6.05 -11.04
C ASP A 101 0.40 5.16 -12.28
N TYR A 102 -0.80 4.91 -12.80
CA TYR A 102 -1.03 4.13 -14.01
C TYR A 102 -1.22 5.01 -15.27
N SER A 103 -0.92 6.29 -15.22
CA SER A 103 -1.13 7.21 -16.35
C SER A 103 -0.38 6.80 -17.61
N MET A 104 0.73 6.04 -17.45
CA MET A 104 1.49 5.48 -18.58
C MET A 104 0.77 4.35 -19.33
N TYR A 105 -0.27 3.75 -18.75
CA TYR A 105 -1.03 2.68 -19.39
C TYR A 105 -2.15 3.25 -20.26
N ARG A 106 -2.34 2.67 -21.48
CA ARG A 106 -3.31 3.17 -22.45
C ARG A 106 -4.76 3.13 -21.94
N PHE A 107 -5.12 2.11 -21.15
CA PHE A 107 -6.45 1.95 -20.56
C PHE A 107 -6.35 2.18 -19.05
N ASN A 108 -6.26 3.47 -18.67
CA ASN A 108 -6.29 3.88 -17.27
C ASN A 108 -7.44 4.86 -17.04
N LEU A 109 -7.86 5.00 -15.80
CA LEU A 109 -8.83 5.99 -15.36
C LEU A 109 -8.17 6.89 -14.30
N ASN A 110 -7.90 8.14 -14.68
CA ASN A 110 -7.25 9.16 -13.84
C ASN A 110 -5.89 8.73 -13.25
N GLY A 111 -5.25 7.68 -13.78
CA GLY A 111 -4.02 7.11 -13.24
C GLY A 111 -4.22 6.29 -11.96
N TYR A 112 -5.44 6.18 -11.41
CA TYR A 112 -5.70 5.40 -10.19
C TYR A 112 -5.85 3.91 -10.46
N ILE A 113 -6.44 3.53 -11.60
CA ILE A 113 -6.67 2.16 -12.02
C ILE A 113 -6.29 1.97 -13.48
N CYS A 114 -5.99 0.74 -13.87
CA CYS A 114 -5.77 0.39 -15.26
C CYS A 114 -6.28 -1.03 -15.56
N LEU A 115 -6.65 -1.30 -16.81
CA LEU A 115 -7.20 -2.59 -17.21
C LEU A 115 -6.29 -3.79 -16.86
N PRO A 116 -4.97 -3.78 -17.07
CA PRO A 116 -4.11 -4.89 -16.68
C PRO A 116 -4.13 -5.17 -15.17
N ALA A 117 -4.11 -4.13 -14.33
CA ALA A 117 -4.21 -4.29 -12.88
C ALA A 117 -5.56 -4.87 -12.48
N SER A 118 -6.66 -4.39 -13.08
CA SER A 118 -8.01 -4.92 -12.82
C SER A 118 -8.13 -6.41 -13.19
N LEU A 119 -7.58 -6.83 -14.32
CA LEU A 119 -7.54 -8.25 -14.70
C LEU A 119 -6.72 -9.09 -13.71
N CYS A 120 -5.60 -8.56 -13.20
CA CYS A 120 -4.82 -9.22 -12.14
C CYS A 120 -5.65 -9.37 -10.86
N TRP A 121 -6.44 -8.36 -10.48
CA TRP A 121 -7.35 -8.45 -9.34
C TRP A 121 -8.40 -9.54 -9.50
N GLY A 122 -8.97 -9.69 -10.71
CA GLY A 122 -9.89 -10.78 -11.03
C GLY A 122 -9.26 -12.17 -10.86
N ALA A 123 -8.05 -12.36 -11.39
CA ALA A 123 -7.30 -13.61 -11.25
C ALA A 123 -6.94 -13.87 -9.78
N PHE A 124 -6.47 -12.84 -9.06
CA PHE A 124 -6.16 -12.93 -7.64
C PHE A 124 -7.39 -13.31 -6.80
N SER A 125 -8.57 -12.79 -7.14
CA SER A 125 -9.81 -13.13 -6.45
C SER A 125 -10.17 -14.62 -6.54
N LEU A 126 -9.90 -15.27 -7.67
CA LEU A 126 -10.03 -16.71 -7.81
C LEU A 126 -9.07 -17.46 -6.88
N VAL A 127 -7.80 -17.07 -6.87
CA VAL A 127 -6.78 -17.67 -5.99
C VAL A 127 -7.16 -17.46 -4.53
N MET A 128 -7.57 -16.26 -4.18
CA MET A 128 -7.95 -15.91 -2.83
C MET A 128 -9.14 -16.75 -2.34
N LEU A 129 -10.23 -16.82 -3.14
CA LEU A 129 -11.44 -17.51 -2.72
C LEU A 129 -11.28 -19.04 -2.72
N ARG A 130 -10.48 -19.60 -3.64
CA ARG A 130 -10.37 -21.07 -3.81
C ARG A 130 -9.21 -21.69 -3.04
N LEU A 131 -8.14 -20.96 -2.81
CA LEU A 131 -6.92 -21.49 -2.17
C LEU A 131 -6.65 -20.86 -0.80
N ILE A 132 -6.68 -19.54 -0.71
CA ILE A 132 -6.25 -18.85 0.52
C ILE A 132 -7.39 -18.84 1.56
N HIS A 133 -8.59 -18.42 1.16
CA HIS A 133 -9.71 -18.25 2.09
C HIS A 133 -10.17 -19.54 2.78
N PRO A 134 -10.21 -20.72 2.13
CA PRO A 134 -10.54 -21.97 2.82
C PRO A 134 -9.59 -22.29 3.98
N VAL A 135 -8.29 -22.00 3.83
CA VAL A 135 -7.30 -22.18 4.89
C VAL A 135 -7.53 -21.21 6.03
N VAL A 136 -7.68 -19.91 5.72
CA VAL A 136 -7.91 -18.86 6.72
C VAL A 136 -9.24 -19.06 7.44
N SER A 137 -10.32 -19.38 6.72
CA SER A 137 -11.62 -19.66 7.32
C SER A 137 -11.60 -20.93 8.18
N GLY A 138 -10.82 -21.95 7.78
CA GLY A 138 -10.58 -23.14 8.59
C GLY A 138 -9.93 -22.81 9.93
N TRP A 139 -8.90 -21.95 9.96
CA TRP A 139 -8.27 -21.51 11.22
C TRP A 139 -9.25 -20.77 12.13
N VAL A 140 -10.06 -19.87 11.55
CA VAL A 140 -11.08 -19.14 12.32
C VAL A 140 -12.20 -20.06 12.81
N ALA A 141 -12.59 -21.07 12.04
CA ALA A 141 -13.60 -22.05 12.42
C ALA A 141 -13.17 -22.97 13.58
N MET A 142 -11.86 -23.13 13.82
CA MET A 142 -11.36 -23.88 14.98
C MET A 142 -11.60 -23.17 16.31
N LEU A 143 -11.87 -21.86 16.28
CA LEU A 143 -12.11 -21.07 17.49
C LEU A 143 -13.56 -21.24 17.95
N ALA A 144 -13.74 -21.51 19.24
CA ALA A 144 -15.05 -21.42 19.87
C ALA A 144 -15.64 -20.00 19.70
N PRO A 145 -16.96 -19.83 19.56
CA PRO A 145 -17.58 -18.52 19.30
C PRO A 145 -17.17 -17.44 20.33
N ALA A 146 -17.09 -17.81 21.61
CA ALA A 146 -16.64 -16.88 22.64
C ALA A 146 -15.17 -16.48 22.46
N ALA A 147 -14.29 -17.43 22.14
CA ALA A 147 -12.89 -17.16 21.86
C ALA A 147 -12.69 -16.29 20.61
N ALA A 148 -13.46 -16.53 19.57
CA ALA A 148 -13.45 -15.70 18.35
C ALA A 148 -13.88 -14.26 18.66
N LEU A 149 -14.91 -14.06 19.47
CA LEU A 149 -15.36 -12.73 19.88
C LEU A 149 -14.31 -12.02 20.73
N THR A 150 -13.75 -12.68 21.75
CA THR A 150 -12.71 -12.07 22.62
C THR A 150 -11.46 -11.72 21.82
N ALA A 151 -11.01 -12.59 20.92
CA ALA A 151 -9.88 -12.33 20.04
C ALA A 151 -10.15 -11.15 19.09
N ALA A 152 -11.34 -11.08 18.49
CA ALA A 152 -11.72 -9.98 17.61
C ALA A 152 -11.74 -8.64 18.36
N LEU A 153 -12.30 -8.60 19.58
CA LEU A 153 -12.33 -7.40 20.41
C LEU A 153 -10.92 -6.96 20.87
N ALA A 154 -10.09 -7.91 21.30
CA ALA A 154 -8.71 -7.62 21.72
C ALA A 154 -7.87 -7.07 20.55
N LEU A 155 -7.95 -7.69 19.36
CA LEU A 155 -7.26 -7.22 18.17
C LEU A 155 -7.79 -5.85 17.70
N SER A 156 -9.08 -5.61 17.81
CA SER A 156 -9.68 -4.30 17.48
C SER A 156 -9.20 -3.20 18.42
N ALA A 157 -9.10 -3.49 19.73
CA ALA A 157 -8.57 -2.54 20.70
C ALA A 157 -7.07 -2.26 20.44
N PHE A 158 -6.27 -3.30 20.20
CA PHE A 158 -4.85 -3.16 19.84
C PHE A 158 -4.68 -2.31 18.57
N PHE A 159 -5.45 -2.61 17.53
CA PHE A 159 -5.42 -1.87 16.27
C PHE A 159 -5.79 -0.39 16.46
N ALA A 160 -6.83 -0.11 17.25
CA ALA A 160 -7.24 1.27 17.53
C ALA A 160 -6.16 2.07 18.26
N VAL A 161 -5.51 1.46 19.27
CA VAL A 161 -4.40 2.10 19.99
C VAL A 161 -3.21 2.34 19.07
N ASP A 162 -2.79 1.32 18.30
CA ASP A 162 -1.65 1.44 17.38
C ASP A 162 -1.92 2.48 16.28
N LEU A 163 -3.13 2.51 15.73
CA LEU A 163 -3.54 3.52 14.76
C LEU A 163 -3.47 4.94 15.34
N LEU A 164 -3.99 5.15 16.56
CA LEU A 164 -3.92 6.45 17.21
C LEU A 164 -2.49 6.91 17.49
N VAL A 165 -1.63 5.99 17.95
CA VAL A 165 -0.21 6.29 18.16
C VAL A 165 0.49 6.63 16.86
N SER A 166 0.29 5.83 15.80
CA SER A 166 0.89 6.06 14.48
C SER A 166 0.41 7.38 13.86
N LEU A 167 -0.88 7.71 14.00
CA LEU A 167 -1.42 8.98 13.54
C LEU A 167 -0.80 10.17 14.28
N ARG A 168 -0.67 10.10 15.61
CA ARG A 168 0.01 11.15 16.40
C ARG A 168 1.45 11.35 15.94
N GLN A 169 2.21 10.28 15.80
CA GLN A 169 3.58 10.34 15.29
C GLN A 169 3.67 10.99 13.90
N ALA A 170 2.73 10.68 13.01
CA ALA A 170 2.69 11.27 11.68
C ALA A 170 2.37 12.78 11.71
N VAL A 171 1.51 13.24 12.63
CA VAL A 171 1.20 14.66 12.82
C VAL A 171 2.39 15.39 13.45
N ASP A 172 3.02 14.81 14.47
CA ASP A 172 4.16 15.41 15.15
C ASP A 172 5.38 15.59 14.23
N MET A 173 5.59 14.69 13.27
CA MET A 173 6.63 14.83 12.25
C MET A 173 6.36 15.95 11.22
N ARG A 174 5.11 16.39 11.05
CA ARG A 174 4.77 17.52 10.18
C ARG A 174 5.04 18.87 10.81
N SER A 175 4.85 19.00 12.12
CA SER A 175 4.99 20.28 12.82
C SER A 175 6.41 20.88 12.83
N PRO A 176 7.54 20.13 12.88
CA PRO A 176 8.87 20.70 12.78
C PRO A 176 9.24 21.21 11.38
N ALA A 177 8.66 20.64 10.31
CA ALA A 177 8.95 21.05 8.94
C ALA A 177 8.32 22.41 8.59
N GLU A 178 7.20 22.76 9.20
CA GLU A 178 6.55 24.08 9.01
C GLU A 178 7.16 25.17 9.91
N SER A 179 7.69 24.83 11.07
CA SER A 179 8.36 25.78 11.96
C SER A 179 9.80 26.10 11.57
N GLY A 180 10.47 25.24 10.79
CA GLY A 180 11.85 25.43 10.31
C GLY A 180 12.02 26.38 9.14
N ILE A 181 10.94 26.90 8.54
CA ILE A 181 10.99 27.86 7.42
C ILE A 181 11.05 29.34 7.92
N ARG A 182 11.00 29.55 9.23
CA ARG A 182 11.08 30.89 9.83
C ARG A 182 12.28 31.06 10.76
N SER A 183 13.44 30.64 10.33
CA SER A 183 14.70 31.12 10.91
C SER A 183 15.30 32.17 9.99
N ASP A 184 15.41 33.39 10.51
CA ASP A 184 16.01 34.58 9.90
C ASP A 184 17.33 34.24 9.22
N PRO A 185 17.68 34.95 8.12
CA PRO A 185 18.99 34.79 7.52
C PRO A 185 20.05 35.13 8.56
N PRO A 186 21.14 34.36 8.67
CA PRO A 186 22.19 34.66 9.62
C PRO A 186 22.73 36.06 9.33
N ALA A 187 22.78 36.85 10.40
CA ALA A 187 23.34 38.18 10.38
C ALA A 187 24.68 38.17 9.64
N THR A 188 24.80 39.06 8.69
CA THR A 188 26.00 39.33 7.89
C THR A 188 27.24 39.43 8.76
N SER A 189 28.11 38.44 8.67
CA SER A 189 29.50 38.63 9.08
C SER A 189 30.22 39.56 8.07
N PRO A 190 30.90 40.63 8.50
CA PRO A 190 31.60 41.52 7.59
C PRO A 190 32.91 40.87 7.14
N GLY A 191 33.08 40.74 5.84
CA GLY A 191 34.37 40.62 5.22
C GLY A 191 34.77 39.30 4.60
N CYS A 192 34.29 39.02 3.40
CA CYS A 192 35.08 38.27 2.43
C CYS A 192 35.04 39.00 1.09
N LYS A 193 36.18 39.48 0.71
CA LYS A 193 36.42 40.23 -0.54
C LYS A 193 36.29 39.31 -1.75
N SER A 194 35.66 39.86 -2.77
CA SER A 194 35.63 39.51 -4.18
C SER A 194 36.64 38.46 -4.68
N GLY A 195 36.17 37.49 -5.41
CA GLY A 195 36.96 36.82 -6.40
C GLY A 195 36.52 35.40 -6.72
N THR A 196 36.11 35.26 -7.97
CA THR A 196 35.90 34.02 -8.73
C THR A 196 34.53 33.42 -8.68
N ARG A 197 33.76 33.77 -9.68
CA ARG A 197 32.54 33.12 -10.09
C ARG A 197 32.88 31.69 -10.55
N TRP A 198 32.50 30.70 -9.74
CA TRP A 198 32.61 29.30 -10.12
C TRP A 198 31.73 29.03 -11.37
N ARG A 199 32.37 28.64 -12.48
CA ARG A 199 31.69 28.09 -13.67
C ARG A 199 31.78 26.58 -13.59
N PRO A 200 30.66 25.84 -13.70
CA PRO A 200 30.74 24.41 -13.86
C PRO A 200 31.45 24.07 -15.18
N PRO A 201 32.28 23.01 -15.22
CA PRO A 201 32.91 22.57 -16.46
C PRO A 201 31.85 22.15 -17.46
N SER A 202 32.00 22.60 -18.71
CA SER A 202 31.18 22.17 -19.84
C SER A 202 31.32 20.65 -20.04
N PRO A 203 30.21 19.95 -20.33
CA PRO A 203 30.28 18.53 -20.63
C PRO A 203 31.10 18.30 -21.90
N PRO A 204 31.93 17.23 -21.97
CA PRO A 204 32.68 16.91 -23.16
C PRO A 204 31.77 16.66 -24.34
N ALA A 205 32.04 17.36 -25.45
CA ALA A 205 31.41 17.08 -26.72
C ALA A 205 32.00 15.77 -27.28
N ALA A 206 31.23 14.69 -27.17
CA ALA A 206 31.26 13.50 -28.01
C ALA A 206 30.43 12.41 -27.32
N LEU A 207 29.23 12.24 -27.82
CA LEU A 207 28.55 10.94 -28.03
C LEU A 207 27.11 11.20 -28.53
N SER A 208 27.08 11.83 -29.70
CA SER A 208 25.92 11.73 -30.60
C SER A 208 26.04 10.40 -31.32
N ALA A 209 24.94 9.70 -31.42
CA ALA A 209 24.71 8.46 -32.14
C ALA A 209 25.14 7.17 -31.40
N ALA A 210 24.17 6.52 -30.73
CA ALA A 210 23.83 5.11 -30.97
C ALA A 210 22.77 4.64 -29.95
N SER A 211 21.77 3.97 -30.50
CA SER A 211 20.91 2.96 -29.90
C SER A 211 19.85 3.41 -28.87
N ARG A 212 18.62 3.45 -29.36
CA ARG A 212 17.41 3.29 -28.55
C ARG A 212 17.49 1.91 -27.86
N PRO A 213 17.29 1.85 -26.54
CA PRO A 213 17.15 0.54 -25.90
C PRO A 213 15.83 -0.13 -26.31
N PRO A 214 15.78 -1.47 -26.37
CA PRO A 214 14.58 -2.20 -26.72
C PRO A 214 13.51 -2.01 -25.65
N ARG A 215 12.26 -1.98 -26.08
CA ARG A 215 11.06 -1.93 -25.24
C ARG A 215 11.16 -3.04 -24.19
N ALA A 216 11.35 -2.66 -22.94
CA ALA A 216 11.34 -3.58 -21.83
C ALA A 216 9.92 -4.11 -21.59
N ALA A 217 9.81 -5.42 -21.56
CA ALA A 217 8.64 -6.18 -21.20
C ALA A 217 8.10 -5.76 -19.81
N CYS A 218 6.80 -5.83 -19.65
CA CYS A 218 6.05 -5.60 -18.44
C CYS A 218 6.74 -6.24 -17.23
N ARG A 219 7.21 -5.43 -16.29
CA ARG A 219 7.54 -5.89 -14.94
C ARG A 219 6.31 -5.65 -14.05
N PRO A 220 5.74 -6.67 -13.45
CA PRO A 220 4.70 -6.51 -12.47
C PRO A 220 5.26 -5.90 -11.18
N PHE A 221 4.52 -4.97 -10.64
CA PHE A 221 4.57 -4.47 -9.27
C PHE A 221 5.95 -4.10 -8.69
N ALA A 222 6.39 -2.89 -8.94
CA ALA A 222 7.41 -2.25 -8.11
C ALA A 222 6.90 -0.88 -7.65
N SER A 223 6.41 -0.81 -6.42
CA SER A 223 6.18 0.44 -5.72
C SER A 223 7.54 1.12 -5.52
N SER A 224 7.81 2.13 -6.32
CA SER A 224 8.95 3.03 -6.12
C SER A 224 8.58 4.02 -5.02
N ALA A 225 8.90 3.68 -3.77
CA ALA A 225 9.05 4.69 -2.75
C ALA A 225 10.44 5.31 -2.94
N ALA A 226 10.47 6.52 -3.46
CA ALA A 226 11.67 7.33 -3.55
C ALA A 226 12.28 7.50 -2.15
N SER A 227 13.46 6.94 -1.94
CA SER A 227 14.32 7.28 -0.81
C SER A 227 14.92 8.64 -1.07
N CYS A 228 14.44 9.65 -0.38
CA CYS A 228 15.20 10.88 -0.16
C CYS A 228 16.17 10.58 0.99
N SER A 229 17.41 10.27 0.67
CA SER A 229 18.52 10.34 1.60
C SER A 229 19.20 11.68 1.35
N ALA A 230 19.15 12.53 2.33
CA ALA A 230 20.08 13.65 2.50
C ALA A 230 21.06 13.33 3.64
N PRO A 231 22.26 13.90 3.63
CA PRO A 231 23.45 13.50 4.38
C PRO A 231 23.32 13.63 5.90
#